data_13ecc2e6bbd29300c1b076d1e6cbc00d
#
_entry.id   13ecc2e6bbd29300c1b076d1e6cbc00d
#
_cell.length_a   1.000
_cell.length_b   1.000
_cell.length_c   1.000
_cell.angle_alpha   90.00
_cell.angle_beta   90.00
_cell.angle_gamma   90.00
#
_symmetry.space_group_name_H-M   'P 1'
#
loop_
_entity.id
_entity.type
_entity.pdbx_description
1 polymer ?
#
loop_
_entity_poly.entity_id
_entity_poly.type
_entity_poly.pdbx_seq_one_letter_code
_entity_poly.pdbx_strand_id
1 'polypeptide(L)'
;MTKSKFQLVGSLLRPADLRKFKDEIEGRDDIQYPFYDALPGYQETETADIKQIVAEQKENGIDILTDGEFGRSMWHLDFLWGLKGIERYIADHGYTFKDHDGGTYETRKDIGIRITEPLSGKNHHFLDIYKLVKAEAGGEDTKQTIYGPAHAYTELTVFNGLAGEDQVYKTREELKAGLIQAYKEFLDEYKEAGGKIIQFDDCLWELFDETNPNSFFPEGNAGLAELADEFIAINNEVADYAHEIGLTVWTHNCRGNYESRSATGGTYEAIAKKFLADQRYDRFFLEWDDDRAGDLVALEALKDKDTEVVMGLLSSKTTDLDDEERVYKLLEEASKIIPKERLFLSHQCGFASCDSGNELAIPQQWAKIKQGQEIAEKFFAE
;
A
#
# COMPACT_ATOMS: atom_id res chain seq x y z
N MET A 1 22.05 2.80 16.80
CA MET A 1 22.45 2.98 15.39
C MET A 1 21.51 3.99 14.77
N THR A 2 22.01 4.87 13.92
CA THR A 2 21.15 5.76 13.12
C THR A 2 20.27 4.88 12.22
N LYS A 3 18.96 5.11 12.22
CA LYS A 3 18.03 4.37 11.33
C LYS A 3 18.42 4.63 9.87
N SER A 4 18.31 3.60 9.02
CA SER A 4 18.57 3.72 7.59
C SER A 4 17.68 4.80 6.97
N LYS A 5 18.27 5.60 6.09
CA LYS A 5 17.52 6.60 5.31
C LYS A 5 16.91 6.02 4.05
N PHE A 6 17.20 4.77 3.70
CA PHE A 6 16.49 4.01 2.68
C PHE A 6 15.39 3.17 3.34
N GLN A 7 14.19 3.18 2.77
CA GLN A 7 13.01 2.49 3.30
C GLN A 7 12.35 1.62 2.23
N LEU A 8 11.85 0.44 2.61
CA LEU A 8 10.99 -0.36 1.74
C LEU A 8 9.53 0.14 1.82
N VAL A 9 8.83 0.17 0.70
CA VAL A 9 7.38 0.41 0.69
C VAL A 9 6.64 -0.75 1.36
N GLY A 10 6.86 -2.00 0.91
CA GLY A 10 6.25 -3.17 1.56
C GLY A 10 6.50 -4.46 0.80
N SER A 11 5.87 -4.62 -0.36
CA SER A 11 5.86 -5.87 -1.11
C SER A 11 7.17 -6.22 -1.79
N LEU A 12 7.51 -7.51 -1.79
CA LEU A 12 8.66 -8.11 -2.44
C LEU A 12 8.22 -9.24 -3.38
N LEU A 13 9.06 -9.58 -4.36
CA LEU A 13 8.78 -10.64 -5.34
C LEU A 13 8.67 -12.00 -4.65
N ARG A 14 7.57 -12.72 -4.93
CA ARG A 14 7.30 -14.03 -4.37
C ARG A 14 8.19 -15.11 -4.98
N PRO A 15 8.65 -16.10 -4.18
CA PRO A 15 9.32 -17.29 -4.69
C PRO A 15 8.40 -18.13 -5.61
N ALA A 16 9.03 -18.92 -6.48
CA ALA A 16 8.30 -19.67 -7.50
C ALA A 16 7.39 -20.80 -6.94
N ASP A 17 7.73 -21.36 -5.79
CA ASP A 17 6.93 -22.39 -5.10
C ASP A 17 5.66 -21.78 -4.48
N LEU A 18 5.75 -20.60 -3.88
CA LEU A 18 4.60 -19.88 -3.37
C LEU A 18 3.68 -19.43 -4.54
N ARG A 19 4.25 -18.96 -5.64
CA ARG A 19 3.48 -18.52 -6.82
C ARG A 19 2.60 -19.62 -7.42
N LYS A 20 2.99 -20.89 -7.35
CA LYS A 20 2.15 -22.01 -7.82
C LYS A 20 0.79 -22.06 -7.15
N PHE A 21 0.74 -21.78 -5.84
CA PHE A 21 -0.54 -21.71 -5.11
C PHE A 21 -1.34 -20.49 -5.51
N LYS A 22 -0.68 -19.36 -5.77
CA LYS A 22 -1.35 -18.14 -6.21
C LYS A 22 -2.02 -18.31 -7.59
N ASP A 23 -1.36 -18.98 -8.52
CA ASP A 23 -1.92 -19.31 -9.84
C ASP A 23 -3.18 -20.20 -9.73
N GLU A 24 -3.23 -21.11 -8.73
CA GLU A 24 -4.44 -21.92 -8.47
C GLU A 24 -5.58 -21.09 -7.89
N ILE A 25 -5.29 -20.08 -7.05
CA ILE A 25 -6.29 -19.22 -6.40
C ILE A 25 -7.06 -18.40 -7.45
N GLU A 26 -6.38 -17.89 -8.46
CA GLU A 26 -6.97 -16.99 -9.46
C GLU A 26 -8.20 -17.59 -10.16
N GLY A 27 -8.14 -18.89 -10.50
CA GLY A 27 -9.23 -19.57 -11.19
C GLY A 27 -10.35 -20.13 -10.29
N ARG A 28 -10.30 -19.93 -8.98
CA ARG A 28 -11.14 -20.60 -7.97
C ARG A 28 -12.07 -19.61 -7.26
N ASP A 29 -13.38 -19.71 -7.49
CA ASP A 29 -14.43 -18.97 -6.77
C ASP A 29 -15.03 -19.76 -5.61
N ASP A 30 -14.70 -21.04 -5.50
CA ASP A 30 -15.15 -21.96 -4.47
C ASP A 30 -14.35 -21.87 -3.17
N ILE A 31 -13.32 -21.02 -3.12
CA ILE A 31 -12.42 -20.87 -1.96
C ILE A 31 -12.45 -19.45 -1.41
N GLN A 32 -12.32 -19.35 -0.09
CA GLN A 32 -12.29 -18.08 0.62
C GLN A 32 -10.93 -17.83 1.27
N TYR A 33 -10.59 -16.55 1.47
CA TYR A 33 -9.39 -16.13 2.17
C TYR A 33 -9.39 -16.69 3.62
N PRO A 34 -8.26 -17.24 4.13
CA PRO A 34 -6.89 -17.21 3.61
C PRO A 34 -6.51 -18.40 2.69
N PHE A 35 -7.46 -19.14 2.11
CA PHE A 35 -7.31 -20.20 1.11
C PHE A 35 -6.69 -21.52 1.61
N TYR A 36 -6.23 -21.65 2.82
CA TYR A 36 -5.47 -22.80 3.33
C TYR A 36 -6.24 -24.11 3.29
N ASP A 37 -7.54 -24.08 3.61
CA ASP A 37 -8.38 -25.27 3.64
C ASP A 37 -8.51 -25.95 2.27
N ALA A 38 -8.40 -25.17 1.20
CA ALA A 38 -8.55 -25.62 -0.17
C ALA A 38 -7.24 -25.98 -0.86
N LEU A 39 -6.10 -25.53 -0.31
CA LEU A 39 -4.78 -25.65 -0.93
C LEU A 39 -3.79 -26.33 0.03
N PRO A 40 -3.76 -27.68 0.06
CA PRO A 40 -2.83 -28.43 0.92
C PRO A 40 -1.37 -28.06 0.67
N GLY A 41 -0.62 -27.74 1.74
CA GLY A 41 0.78 -27.32 1.68
C GLY A 41 0.99 -25.82 1.49
N TYR A 42 -0.07 -25.05 1.21
CA TYR A 42 0.05 -23.60 1.00
C TYR A 42 0.55 -22.89 2.28
N GLN A 43 -0.09 -23.14 3.41
CA GLN A 43 0.27 -22.48 4.68
C GLN A 43 1.72 -22.80 5.09
N GLU A 44 2.17 -24.02 4.91
CA GLU A 44 3.54 -24.44 5.22
C GLU A 44 4.57 -23.73 4.32
N THR A 45 4.28 -23.62 3.01
CA THR A 45 5.15 -22.93 2.04
C THR A 45 5.20 -21.44 2.37
N GLU A 46 4.06 -20.78 2.52
CA GLU A 46 3.98 -19.36 2.89
C GLU A 46 4.74 -19.04 4.18
N THR A 47 4.55 -19.87 5.21
CA THR A 47 5.26 -19.74 6.49
C THR A 47 6.77 -19.83 6.31
N ALA A 48 7.25 -20.78 5.51
CA ALA A 48 8.68 -20.96 5.23
C ALA A 48 9.26 -19.77 4.47
N ASP A 49 8.54 -19.32 3.43
CA ASP A 49 8.97 -18.21 2.58
C ASP A 49 8.97 -16.86 3.33
N ILE A 50 7.97 -16.62 4.21
CA ILE A 50 7.97 -15.43 5.07
C ILE A 50 9.17 -15.44 6.02
N LYS A 51 9.52 -16.57 6.62
CA LYS A 51 10.73 -16.66 7.45
C LYS A 51 11.99 -16.37 6.65
N GLN A 52 12.06 -16.90 5.43
CA GLN A 52 13.20 -16.68 4.54
C GLN A 52 13.31 -15.20 4.17
N ILE A 53 12.22 -14.56 3.73
CA ILE A 53 12.28 -13.15 3.31
C ILE A 53 12.60 -12.21 4.47
N VAL A 54 12.15 -12.50 5.69
CA VAL A 54 12.57 -11.75 6.88
C VAL A 54 14.07 -11.87 7.11
N ALA A 55 14.64 -13.07 6.97
CA ALA A 55 16.09 -13.30 7.08
C ALA A 55 16.86 -12.56 5.97
N GLU A 56 16.40 -12.64 4.71
CA GLU A 56 17.00 -11.95 3.57
C GLU A 56 16.98 -10.42 3.74
N GLN A 57 15.88 -9.84 4.24
CA GLN A 57 15.81 -8.42 4.56
C GLN A 57 16.88 -8.01 5.59
N LYS A 58 17.05 -8.80 6.65
CA LYS A 58 18.08 -8.55 7.67
C LYS A 58 19.49 -8.65 7.08
N GLU A 59 19.78 -9.67 6.29
CA GLU A 59 21.06 -9.88 5.62
C GLU A 59 21.40 -8.73 4.65
N ASN A 60 20.39 -8.14 4.03
CA ASN A 60 20.52 -7.00 3.13
C ASN A 60 20.40 -5.64 3.85
N GLY A 61 20.45 -5.61 5.19
CA GLY A 61 20.54 -4.36 5.97
C GLY A 61 19.27 -3.53 6.03
N ILE A 62 18.10 -4.17 5.85
CA ILE A 62 16.81 -3.52 6.04
C ILE A 62 16.52 -3.44 7.54
N ASP A 63 16.22 -2.26 8.06
CA ASP A 63 16.03 -1.97 9.48
C ASP A 63 14.58 -1.98 9.96
N ILE A 64 13.61 -1.94 9.04
CA ILE A 64 12.18 -2.08 9.32
C ILE A 64 11.62 -3.20 8.44
N LEU A 65 11.35 -4.33 9.06
CA LEU A 65 11.04 -5.57 8.36
C LEU A 65 9.54 -5.69 8.07
N THR A 66 9.22 -6.36 6.95
CA THR A 66 7.86 -6.68 6.52
C THR A 66 7.73 -8.16 6.20
N ASP A 67 6.49 -8.64 6.01
CA ASP A 67 6.19 -9.97 5.47
C ASP A 67 6.47 -10.09 3.95
N GLY A 68 6.93 -9.00 3.30
CA GLY A 68 7.04 -8.91 1.85
C GLY A 68 5.70 -9.00 1.12
N GLU A 69 4.60 -9.01 1.86
CA GLU A 69 3.23 -9.23 1.38
C GLU A 69 3.03 -10.62 0.72
N PHE A 70 3.83 -11.61 1.13
CA PHE A 70 3.84 -12.93 0.52
C PHE A 70 2.51 -13.65 0.63
N GLY A 71 1.76 -13.44 1.72
CA GLY A 71 0.42 -14.01 1.91
C GLY A 71 -0.68 -13.42 1.02
N ARG A 72 -0.39 -12.35 0.28
CA ARG A 72 -1.42 -11.63 -0.49
C ARG A 72 -1.44 -12.02 -1.96
N SER A 73 -2.65 -12.08 -2.51
CA SER A 73 -2.89 -12.15 -3.96
C SER A 73 -2.90 -10.75 -4.56
N MET A 74 -3.60 -9.80 -3.89
CA MET A 74 -3.66 -8.39 -4.24
C MET A 74 -3.34 -7.56 -2.99
N TRP A 75 -2.50 -6.53 -3.10
CA TRP A 75 -2.01 -5.72 -1.98
C TRP A 75 -3.13 -5.19 -1.06
N HIS A 76 -4.31 -4.91 -1.60
CA HIS A 76 -5.43 -4.27 -0.93
C HIS A 76 -6.59 -5.22 -0.62
N LEU A 77 -6.98 -6.10 -1.56
CA LEU A 77 -8.17 -6.92 -1.43
C LEU A 77 -8.05 -7.98 -0.35
N ASP A 78 -6.85 -8.54 -0.15
CA ASP A 78 -6.62 -9.54 0.89
C ASP A 78 -6.89 -8.99 2.29
N PHE A 79 -6.68 -7.68 2.51
CA PHE A 79 -7.12 -7.05 3.75
C PHE A 79 -8.64 -7.03 3.88
N LEU A 80 -9.37 -6.68 2.82
CA LEU A 80 -10.84 -6.69 2.84
C LEU A 80 -11.39 -8.10 2.99
N TRP A 81 -10.86 -9.07 2.25
CA TRP A 81 -11.29 -10.48 2.37
C TRP A 81 -10.98 -11.08 3.74
N GLY A 82 -10.01 -10.56 4.46
CA GLY A 82 -9.69 -10.95 5.83
C GLY A 82 -10.63 -10.35 6.89
N LEU A 83 -11.41 -9.32 6.56
CA LEU A 83 -12.45 -8.81 7.44
C LEU A 83 -13.60 -9.81 7.54
N LYS A 84 -14.07 -10.06 8.76
CA LYS A 84 -15.32 -10.79 8.93
C LYS A 84 -16.44 -10.07 8.21
N GLY A 85 -17.33 -10.81 7.56
CA GLY A 85 -18.47 -10.28 6.83
C GLY A 85 -18.20 -10.01 5.35
N ILE A 86 -16.98 -10.24 4.87
CA ILE A 86 -16.65 -10.13 3.45
C ILE A 86 -16.39 -11.52 2.84
N GLU A 87 -16.94 -11.75 1.66
CA GLU A 87 -16.67 -12.91 0.83
C GLU A 87 -16.07 -12.49 -0.51
N ARG A 88 -15.10 -13.29 -0.98
CA ARG A 88 -14.49 -13.18 -2.31
C ARG A 88 -15.33 -13.91 -3.36
N TYR A 89 -15.35 -13.38 -4.58
CA TYR A 89 -15.86 -14.08 -5.76
C TYR A 89 -15.12 -13.65 -7.03
N ILE A 90 -15.31 -14.38 -8.14
CA ILE A 90 -14.74 -13.99 -9.45
C ILE A 90 -15.71 -13.00 -10.10
N ALA A 91 -15.25 -11.77 -10.36
CA ALA A 91 -16.00 -10.72 -11.02
C ALA A 91 -16.07 -10.93 -12.55
N ASP A 92 -17.00 -10.25 -13.22
CA ASP A 92 -17.12 -10.29 -14.68
C ASP A 92 -15.92 -9.61 -15.36
N HIS A 93 -15.35 -8.57 -14.73
CA HIS A 93 -14.24 -7.77 -15.23
C HIS A 93 -13.20 -7.53 -14.13
N GLY A 94 -11.92 -7.42 -14.53
CA GLY A 94 -10.82 -6.95 -13.69
C GLY A 94 -10.73 -5.43 -13.65
N TYR A 95 -9.74 -4.91 -12.92
CA TYR A 95 -9.37 -3.49 -12.99
C TYR A 95 -8.70 -3.18 -14.33
N THR A 96 -8.75 -1.92 -14.74
CA THR A 96 -8.13 -1.44 -15.98
C THR A 96 -6.86 -0.67 -15.66
N PHE A 97 -5.76 -1.09 -16.28
CA PHE A 97 -4.45 -0.43 -16.21
C PHE A 97 -4.02 0.04 -17.61
N LYS A 98 -2.99 0.88 -17.67
CA LYS A 98 -2.33 1.27 -18.91
C LYS A 98 -1.25 0.24 -19.24
N ASP A 99 -1.33 -0.36 -20.44
CA ASP A 99 -0.30 -1.26 -20.92
C ASP A 99 0.97 -0.51 -21.37
N HIS A 100 2.08 -1.23 -21.51
CA HIS A 100 3.38 -0.68 -21.90
C HIS A 100 3.39 0.03 -23.25
N ASP A 101 2.51 -0.37 -24.17
CA ASP A 101 2.32 0.26 -25.48
C ASP A 101 1.34 1.45 -25.47
N GLY A 102 0.82 1.81 -24.30
CA GLY A 102 -0.22 2.84 -24.12
C GLY A 102 -1.64 2.33 -24.34
N GLY A 103 -1.83 1.04 -24.56
CA GLY A 103 -3.13 0.38 -24.64
C GLY A 103 -3.77 0.18 -23.25
N THR A 104 -4.82 -0.62 -23.24
CA THR A 104 -5.56 -1.00 -22.04
C THR A 104 -5.23 -2.43 -21.66
N TYR A 105 -4.88 -2.65 -20.39
CA TYR A 105 -4.65 -3.95 -19.78
C TYR A 105 -5.72 -4.22 -18.73
N GLU A 106 -6.44 -5.34 -18.83
CA GLU A 106 -7.39 -5.79 -17.81
C GLU A 106 -6.70 -6.76 -16.85
N THR A 107 -6.80 -6.51 -15.55
CA THR A 107 -6.22 -7.38 -14.52
C THR A 107 -7.00 -8.69 -14.38
N ARG A 108 -6.53 -9.57 -13.50
CA ARG A 108 -7.25 -10.77 -13.07
C ARG A 108 -8.66 -10.43 -12.53
N LYS A 109 -9.57 -11.41 -12.60
CA LYS A 109 -10.99 -11.20 -12.29
C LYS A 109 -11.42 -11.66 -10.90
N ASP A 110 -10.57 -12.33 -10.18
CA ASP A 110 -10.84 -12.80 -8.81
C ASP A 110 -10.69 -11.67 -7.78
N ILE A 111 -11.29 -10.53 -8.09
CA ILE A 111 -11.28 -9.29 -7.32
C ILE A 111 -12.63 -8.97 -6.67
N GLY A 112 -13.61 -9.84 -6.85
CA GLY A 112 -14.97 -9.59 -6.36
C GLY A 112 -15.07 -9.55 -4.84
N ILE A 113 -15.90 -8.63 -4.35
CA ILE A 113 -16.18 -8.42 -2.94
C ILE A 113 -17.68 -8.44 -2.71
N ARG A 114 -18.12 -9.18 -1.69
CA ARG A 114 -19.51 -9.22 -1.25
C ARG A 114 -19.57 -9.07 0.26
N ILE A 115 -20.44 -8.19 0.76
CA ILE A 115 -20.70 -8.07 2.20
C ILE A 115 -21.89 -8.95 2.55
N THR A 116 -21.70 -9.94 3.42
CA THR A 116 -22.72 -10.93 3.81
C THR A 116 -23.19 -10.77 5.24
N GLU A 117 -22.41 -10.11 6.09
CA GLU A 117 -22.75 -9.78 7.47
C GLU A 117 -22.04 -8.48 7.91
N PRO A 118 -22.36 -7.88 9.07
CA PRO A 118 -21.65 -6.71 9.56
C PRO A 118 -20.14 -6.93 9.68
N LEU A 119 -19.36 -5.94 9.25
CA LEU A 119 -17.90 -6.01 9.20
C LEU A 119 -17.28 -6.06 10.59
N SER A 120 -16.22 -6.86 10.75
CA SER A 120 -15.35 -6.83 11.92
C SER A 120 -13.90 -7.10 11.53
N GLY A 121 -12.97 -6.39 12.18
CA GLY A 121 -11.52 -6.57 12.02
C GLY A 121 -10.89 -7.57 12.98
N LYS A 122 -11.70 -8.22 13.82
CA LYS A 122 -11.22 -9.17 14.82
C LYS A 122 -10.74 -10.48 14.20
N ASN A 123 -9.66 -11.02 14.76
CA ASN A 123 -9.03 -12.26 14.31
C ASN A 123 -8.64 -12.22 12.83
N HIS A 124 -8.20 -11.08 12.35
CA HIS A 124 -7.77 -10.90 10.98
C HIS A 124 -6.49 -11.70 10.72
N HIS A 125 -6.44 -12.43 9.60
CA HIS A 125 -5.32 -13.31 9.27
C HIS A 125 -3.97 -12.59 9.16
N PHE A 126 -3.95 -11.33 8.77
CA PHE A 126 -2.71 -10.52 8.76
C PHE A 126 -2.02 -10.48 10.12
N LEU A 127 -2.76 -10.64 11.22
CA LEU A 127 -2.19 -10.66 12.57
C LEU A 127 -1.40 -11.93 12.86
N ASP A 128 -1.79 -13.06 12.27
CA ASP A 128 -1.04 -14.31 12.42
C ASP A 128 0.29 -14.22 11.63
N ILE A 129 0.24 -13.66 10.41
CA ILE A 129 1.43 -13.34 9.62
C ILE A 129 2.32 -12.34 10.36
N TYR A 130 1.74 -11.26 10.89
CA TYR A 130 2.50 -10.27 11.64
C TYR A 130 3.21 -10.86 12.87
N LYS A 131 2.55 -11.72 13.64
CA LYS A 131 3.17 -12.41 14.78
C LYS A 131 4.35 -13.28 14.35
N LEU A 132 4.25 -13.95 13.19
CA LEU A 132 5.36 -14.71 12.60
C LEU A 132 6.54 -13.77 12.27
N VAL A 133 6.30 -12.70 11.52
CA VAL A 133 7.34 -11.71 11.19
C VAL A 133 7.99 -11.15 12.45
N LYS A 134 7.18 -10.79 13.44
CA LYS A 134 7.66 -10.25 14.73
C LYS A 134 8.57 -11.22 15.48
N ALA A 135 8.24 -12.50 15.45
CA ALA A 135 9.04 -13.55 16.07
C ALA A 135 10.40 -13.73 15.35
N GLU A 136 10.39 -13.75 14.01
CA GLU A 136 11.60 -13.93 13.19
C GLU A 136 12.47 -12.65 13.16
N ALA A 137 11.88 -11.48 13.40
CA ALA A 137 12.61 -10.20 13.46
C ALA A 137 13.67 -10.16 14.57
N GLY A 138 13.46 -10.89 15.68
CA GLY A 138 14.47 -11.01 16.72
C GLY A 138 14.76 -9.71 17.47
N GLY A 139 13.81 -8.77 17.48
CA GLY A 139 13.93 -7.48 18.17
C GLY A 139 14.09 -6.28 17.24
N GLU A 140 14.33 -6.51 15.94
CA GLU A 140 14.30 -5.44 14.93
C GLU A 140 12.89 -4.83 14.83
N ASP A 141 12.81 -3.60 14.32
CA ASP A 141 11.53 -2.93 14.07
C ASP A 141 10.79 -3.61 12.90
N THR A 142 9.48 -3.67 13.02
CA THR A 142 8.61 -4.26 12.00
C THR A 142 7.46 -3.30 11.70
N LYS A 143 6.95 -3.31 10.48
CA LYS A 143 5.71 -2.62 10.11
C LYS A 143 4.72 -3.58 9.46
N GLN A 144 3.43 -3.24 9.55
CA GLN A 144 2.37 -3.87 8.79
C GLN A 144 1.81 -2.87 7.79
N THR A 145 1.72 -3.26 6.53
CA THR A 145 1.01 -2.53 5.48
C THR A 145 -0.41 -3.05 5.39
N ILE A 146 -1.40 -2.15 5.29
CA ILE A 146 -2.80 -2.50 5.08
C ILE A 146 -3.46 -1.52 4.12
N TYR A 147 -4.62 -1.87 3.61
CA TYR A 147 -5.42 -1.00 2.76
C TYR A 147 -5.77 0.31 3.48
N GLY A 148 -5.63 1.46 2.80
CA GLY A 148 -6.02 2.75 3.36
C GLY A 148 -7.52 2.83 3.64
N PRO A 149 -7.97 3.37 4.80
CA PRO A 149 -9.37 3.31 5.19
C PRO A 149 -10.32 3.97 4.18
N ALA A 150 -9.97 5.16 3.68
CA ALA A 150 -10.79 5.87 2.69
C ALA A 150 -10.78 5.17 1.33
N HIS A 151 -9.66 4.60 0.92
CA HIS A 151 -9.57 3.81 -0.29
C HIS A 151 -10.44 2.54 -0.20
N ALA A 152 -10.37 1.82 0.93
CA ALA A 152 -11.26 0.69 1.21
C ALA A 152 -12.75 1.09 1.20
N TYR A 153 -13.09 2.24 1.74
CA TYR A 153 -14.45 2.80 1.68
C TYR A 153 -14.90 3.03 0.23
N THR A 154 -14.03 3.54 -0.63
CA THR A 154 -14.32 3.75 -2.05
C THR A 154 -14.51 2.43 -2.77
N GLU A 155 -13.65 1.45 -2.50
CA GLU A 155 -13.79 0.10 -3.04
C GLU A 155 -15.16 -0.49 -2.74
N LEU A 156 -15.61 -0.39 -1.49
CA LEU A 156 -16.89 -0.95 -1.06
C LEU A 156 -18.11 -0.14 -1.57
N THR A 157 -18.00 1.18 -1.69
CA THR A 157 -19.15 2.04 -2.01
C THR A 157 -19.21 2.49 -3.46
N VAL A 158 -18.12 3.07 -3.98
CA VAL A 158 -18.09 3.65 -5.33
C VAL A 158 -17.92 2.57 -6.40
N PHE A 159 -16.95 1.68 -6.19
CA PHE A 159 -16.63 0.67 -7.20
C PHE A 159 -17.56 -0.55 -7.15
N ASN A 160 -18.01 -0.96 -5.95
CA ASN A 160 -18.83 -2.16 -5.78
C ASN A 160 -20.28 -1.91 -5.33
N GLY A 161 -20.65 -0.68 -4.94
CA GLY A 161 -22.04 -0.33 -4.61
C GLY A 161 -22.64 -1.11 -3.43
N LEU A 162 -21.84 -1.46 -2.42
CA LEU A 162 -22.24 -2.37 -1.32
C LEU A 162 -22.99 -1.68 -0.17
N ALA A 163 -23.67 -0.55 -0.45
CA ALA A 163 -24.61 0.11 0.48
C ALA A 163 -25.92 0.40 -0.24
N GLY A 164 -27.06 0.03 0.35
CA GLY A 164 -28.39 0.20 -0.25
C GLY A 164 -29.46 -0.68 0.40
N GLU A 165 -30.72 -0.53 0.00
CA GLU A 165 -31.87 -1.22 0.63
C GLU A 165 -31.70 -2.74 0.70
N ASP A 166 -31.14 -3.35 -0.33
CA ASP A 166 -30.94 -4.80 -0.43
C ASP A 166 -29.57 -5.29 0.10
N GLN A 167 -28.73 -4.37 0.58
CA GLN A 167 -27.41 -4.67 1.14
C GLN A 167 -27.48 -4.86 2.66
N VAL A 168 -26.40 -5.39 3.26
CA VAL A 168 -26.26 -5.49 4.73
C VAL A 168 -26.33 -4.11 5.37
N TYR A 169 -25.60 -3.14 4.82
CA TYR A 169 -25.64 -1.75 5.21
C TYR A 169 -26.62 -0.96 4.33
N LYS A 170 -27.60 -0.30 4.94
CA LYS A 170 -28.67 0.38 4.21
C LYS A 170 -28.24 1.73 3.64
N THR A 171 -27.24 2.34 4.24
CA THR A 171 -26.69 3.63 3.79
C THR A 171 -25.17 3.59 3.73
N ARG A 172 -24.57 4.57 2.99
CA ARG A 172 -23.11 4.74 2.94
C ARG A 172 -22.54 5.11 4.32
N GLU A 173 -23.31 5.88 5.13
CA GLU A 173 -22.92 6.26 6.48
C GLU A 173 -22.84 5.05 7.42
N GLU A 174 -23.80 4.12 7.32
CA GLU A 174 -23.77 2.87 8.09
C GLU A 174 -22.55 2.02 7.69
N LEU A 175 -22.28 1.88 6.40
CA LEU A 175 -21.10 1.15 5.91
C LEU A 175 -19.80 1.81 6.36
N LYS A 176 -19.70 3.15 6.25
CA LYS A 176 -18.56 3.92 6.73
C LYS A 176 -18.29 3.66 8.21
N ALA A 177 -19.31 3.77 9.04
CA ALA A 177 -19.18 3.53 10.48
C ALA A 177 -18.76 2.08 10.79
N GLY A 178 -19.33 1.10 10.07
CA GLY A 178 -18.97 -0.30 10.22
C GLY A 178 -17.53 -0.59 9.79
N LEU A 179 -17.06 0.02 8.70
CA LEU A 179 -15.70 -0.11 8.22
C LEU A 179 -14.69 0.51 9.19
N ILE A 180 -14.93 1.74 9.63
CA ILE A 180 -14.07 2.42 10.62
C ILE A 180 -13.97 1.59 11.92
N GLN A 181 -15.10 1.02 12.39
CA GLN A 181 -15.09 0.14 13.55
C GLN A 181 -14.25 -1.12 13.32
N ALA A 182 -14.34 -1.73 12.14
CA ALA A 182 -13.51 -2.89 11.78
C ALA A 182 -12.01 -2.56 11.77
N TYR A 183 -11.62 -1.37 11.26
CA TYR A 183 -10.23 -0.90 11.35
C TYR A 183 -9.78 -0.74 12.81
N LYS A 184 -10.60 -0.12 13.67
CA LYS A 184 -10.27 0.05 15.10
C LYS A 184 -10.08 -1.30 15.80
N GLU A 185 -10.94 -2.27 15.54
CA GLU A 185 -10.81 -3.63 16.06
C GLU A 185 -9.51 -4.33 15.60
N PHE A 186 -9.15 -4.19 14.33
CA PHE A 186 -7.88 -4.69 13.80
C PHE A 186 -6.68 -4.02 14.48
N LEU A 187 -6.71 -2.71 14.62
CA LEU A 187 -5.62 -1.94 15.24
C LEU A 187 -5.42 -2.28 16.72
N ASP A 188 -6.50 -2.55 17.47
CA ASP A 188 -6.40 -3.03 18.85
C ASP A 188 -5.64 -4.36 18.93
N GLU A 189 -6.05 -5.36 18.15
CA GLU A 189 -5.38 -6.65 18.13
C GLU A 189 -3.95 -6.56 17.57
N TYR A 190 -3.70 -5.68 16.57
CA TYR A 190 -2.36 -5.39 16.08
C TYR A 190 -1.45 -4.82 17.17
N LYS A 191 -1.97 -3.88 17.96
CA LYS A 191 -1.26 -3.31 19.13
C LYS A 191 -0.98 -4.37 20.18
N GLU A 192 -1.94 -5.24 20.48
CA GLU A 192 -1.80 -6.37 21.42
C GLU A 192 -0.74 -7.38 20.92
N ALA A 193 -0.65 -7.60 19.61
CA ALA A 193 0.40 -8.41 19.00
C ALA A 193 1.81 -7.77 19.05
N GLY A 194 1.94 -6.56 19.60
CA GLY A 194 3.18 -5.83 19.72
C GLY A 194 3.50 -4.93 18.52
N GLY A 195 2.49 -4.60 17.72
CA GLY A 195 2.57 -3.64 16.64
C GLY A 195 2.98 -2.25 17.11
N LYS A 196 3.80 -1.57 16.32
CA LYS A 196 4.26 -0.20 16.58
C LYS A 196 4.02 0.73 15.39
N ILE A 197 4.24 0.23 14.18
CA ILE A 197 4.18 1.01 12.93
C ILE A 197 3.14 0.36 12.03
N ILE A 198 2.10 1.11 11.70
CA ILE A 198 1.09 0.73 10.71
C ILE A 198 1.22 1.63 9.49
N GLN A 199 1.15 1.05 8.28
CA GLN A 199 1.17 1.81 7.02
C GLN A 199 -0.15 1.62 6.29
N PHE A 200 -0.86 2.71 6.02
CA PHE A 200 -2.06 2.75 5.20
C PHE A 200 -1.68 3.02 3.74
N ASP A 201 -1.86 2.03 2.86
CA ASP A 201 -1.63 2.21 1.44
C ASP A 201 -2.89 2.79 0.80
N ASP A 202 -2.79 4.06 0.34
CA ASP A 202 -3.91 4.89 -0.07
C ASP A 202 -3.62 5.56 -1.41
N CYS A 203 -3.78 4.81 -2.49
CA CYS A 203 -3.33 5.13 -3.84
C CYS A 203 -4.44 5.70 -4.74
N LEU A 204 -5.25 6.64 -4.24
CA LEU A 204 -6.33 7.28 -5.02
C LEU A 204 -6.23 8.80 -5.10
N TRP A 205 -5.28 9.42 -4.43
CA TRP A 205 -5.31 10.88 -4.23
C TRP A 205 -5.15 11.69 -5.52
N GLU A 206 -4.39 11.20 -6.49
CA GLU A 206 -4.27 11.83 -7.81
C GLU A 206 -5.58 11.85 -8.60
N LEU A 207 -6.55 10.99 -8.26
CA LEU A 207 -7.87 10.99 -8.88
C LEU A 207 -8.74 12.17 -8.43
N PHE A 208 -8.36 12.86 -7.36
CA PHE A 208 -9.03 14.06 -6.87
C PHE A 208 -8.53 15.36 -7.51
N ASP A 209 -7.60 15.28 -8.46
CA ASP A 209 -7.23 16.42 -9.28
C ASP A 209 -8.38 16.77 -10.23
N GLU A 210 -9.10 17.85 -9.91
CA GLU A 210 -10.26 18.33 -10.69
C GLU A 210 -9.89 18.76 -12.11
N THR A 211 -8.60 18.97 -12.39
CA THR A 211 -8.11 19.36 -13.72
C THR A 211 -7.90 18.14 -14.63
N ASN A 212 -7.80 16.93 -14.07
CA ASN A 212 -7.65 15.70 -14.83
C ASN A 212 -9.02 15.12 -15.21
N PRO A 213 -9.23 14.72 -16.48
CA PRO A 213 -10.39 13.91 -16.85
C PRO A 213 -10.40 12.60 -16.08
N ASN A 214 -11.38 12.43 -15.22
CA ASN A 214 -11.44 11.26 -14.33
C ASN A 214 -12.49 10.26 -14.81
N SER A 215 -12.05 9.09 -15.24
CA SER A 215 -12.92 7.99 -15.66
C SER A 215 -13.16 6.94 -14.57
N PHE A 216 -12.48 7.03 -13.42
CA PHE A 216 -12.64 6.08 -12.32
C PHE A 216 -13.90 6.35 -11.49
N PHE A 217 -14.36 7.60 -11.40
CA PHE A 217 -15.58 7.94 -10.70
C PHE A 217 -16.76 8.03 -11.68
N PRO A 218 -17.91 7.39 -11.39
CA PRO A 218 -19.06 7.35 -12.29
C PRO A 218 -19.60 8.73 -12.69
N GLU A 219 -19.45 9.73 -11.82
CA GLU A 219 -19.90 11.11 -12.01
C GLU A 219 -18.80 12.03 -12.56
N GLY A 220 -17.66 11.46 -12.97
CA GLY A 220 -16.49 12.22 -13.42
C GLY A 220 -15.96 13.13 -12.30
N ASN A 221 -15.74 14.40 -12.59
CA ASN A 221 -15.20 15.37 -11.62
C ASN A 221 -16.25 16.03 -10.71
N ALA A 222 -17.54 15.70 -10.89
CA ALA A 222 -18.60 16.27 -10.04
C ALA A 222 -18.50 15.71 -8.61
N GLY A 223 -18.48 16.61 -7.61
CA GLY A 223 -18.43 16.22 -6.19
C GLY A 223 -17.07 15.71 -5.69
N LEU A 224 -15.99 15.82 -6.49
CA LEU A 224 -14.66 15.35 -6.07
C LEU A 224 -14.15 16.09 -4.82
N ALA A 225 -14.44 17.39 -4.68
CA ALA A 225 -13.99 18.16 -3.52
C ALA A 225 -14.63 17.65 -2.22
N GLU A 226 -15.95 17.40 -2.24
CA GLU A 226 -16.70 16.86 -1.11
C GLU A 226 -16.25 15.42 -0.80
N LEU A 227 -16.01 14.61 -1.81
CA LEU A 227 -15.52 13.25 -1.66
C LEU A 227 -14.11 13.24 -1.05
N ALA A 228 -13.22 14.15 -1.47
CA ALA A 228 -11.90 14.29 -0.86
C ALA A 228 -11.97 14.71 0.61
N ASP A 229 -12.91 15.60 0.99
CA ASP A 229 -13.12 15.98 2.39
C ASP A 229 -13.66 14.80 3.23
N GLU A 230 -14.54 13.98 2.67
CA GLU A 230 -14.99 12.73 3.30
C GLU A 230 -13.82 11.76 3.48
N PHE A 231 -12.94 11.62 2.50
CA PHE A 231 -11.74 10.78 2.57
C PHE A 231 -10.80 11.21 3.69
N ILE A 232 -10.52 12.51 3.78
CA ILE A 232 -9.71 13.06 4.88
C ILE A 232 -10.34 12.73 6.23
N ALA A 233 -11.65 12.87 6.36
CA ALA A 233 -12.36 12.59 7.61
C ALA A 233 -12.23 11.10 8.00
N ILE A 234 -12.41 10.17 7.05
CA ILE A 234 -12.28 8.73 7.29
C ILE A 234 -10.84 8.37 7.71
N ASN A 235 -9.86 8.81 6.90
CA ASN A 235 -8.45 8.52 7.17
C ASN A 235 -8.00 9.10 8.52
N ASN A 236 -8.37 10.34 8.80
CA ASN A 236 -7.99 10.99 10.05
C ASN A 236 -8.66 10.34 11.27
N GLU A 237 -9.91 9.88 11.18
CA GLU A 237 -10.57 9.20 12.30
C GLU A 237 -9.83 7.90 12.67
N VAL A 238 -9.39 7.13 11.67
CA VAL A 238 -8.66 5.88 11.92
C VAL A 238 -7.21 6.18 12.36
N ALA A 239 -6.55 7.18 11.77
CA ALA A 239 -5.20 7.59 12.16
C ALA A 239 -5.15 8.15 13.58
N ASP A 240 -6.11 9.00 13.96
CA ASP A 240 -6.21 9.54 15.31
C ASP A 240 -6.40 8.42 16.35
N TYR A 241 -7.26 7.44 16.04
CA TYR A 241 -7.43 6.27 16.89
C TYR A 241 -6.14 5.46 17.04
N ALA A 242 -5.43 5.24 15.93
CA ALA A 242 -4.14 4.55 15.95
C ALA A 242 -3.10 5.29 16.81
N HIS A 243 -3.04 6.62 16.73
CA HIS A 243 -2.21 7.45 17.62
C HIS A 243 -2.64 7.36 19.07
N GLU A 244 -3.94 7.40 19.36
CA GLU A 244 -4.51 7.29 20.73
C GLU A 244 -4.04 6.00 21.42
N ILE A 245 -4.02 4.88 20.69
CA ILE A 245 -3.52 3.60 21.22
C ILE A 245 -1.99 3.46 21.12
N GLY A 246 -1.27 4.50 20.67
CA GLY A 246 0.18 4.59 20.67
C GLY A 246 0.86 3.86 19.51
N LEU A 247 0.25 3.88 18.32
CA LEU A 247 0.87 3.47 17.06
C LEU A 247 1.48 4.68 16.34
N THR A 248 2.52 4.44 15.56
CA THR A 248 3.03 5.35 14.54
C THR A 248 2.32 5.03 13.22
N VAL A 249 1.80 6.05 12.53
CA VAL A 249 0.95 5.87 11.35
C VAL A 249 1.64 6.44 10.12
N TRP A 250 1.92 5.56 9.16
CA TRP A 250 2.48 5.92 7.85
C TRP A 250 1.45 5.76 6.75
N THR A 251 1.68 6.40 5.62
CA THR A 251 0.87 6.19 4.41
C THR A 251 1.75 6.08 3.17
N HIS A 252 1.27 5.35 2.17
CA HIS A 252 1.88 5.26 0.86
C HIS A 252 0.85 5.64 -0.22
N ASN A 253 1.27 6.46 -1.16
CA ASN A 253 0.53 6.79 -2.36
C ASN A 253 1.40 6.57 -3.60
N CYS A 254 0.87 5.84 -4.55
CA CYS A 254 1.45 5.64 -5.88
C CYS A 254 0.36 5.78 -6.96
N ARG A 255 0.75 5.66 -8.22
CA ARG A 255 -0.15 5.77 -9.38
C ARG A 255 -0.46 4.43 -10.02
N GLY A 256 -0.49 3.40 -9.19
CA GLY A 256 -0.70 2.02 -9.61
C GLY A 256 0.60 1.30 -9.97
N ASN A 257 0.62 0.02 -9.64
CA ASN A 257 1.74 -0.87 -9.93
C ASN A 257 1.22 -2.32 -10.05
N TYR A 258 0.73 -2.67 -11.23
CA TYR A 258 0.28 -4.03 -11.52
C TYR A 258 1.15 -4.62 -12.62
N GLU A 259 2.00 -5.60 -12.30
CA GLU A 259 2.94 -6.21 -13.25
C GLU A 259 3.71 -5.14 -14.03
N SER A 260 4.34 -4.21 -13.32
CA SER A 260 5.05 -3.03 -13.85
C SER A 260 4.19 -1.98 -14.57
N ARG A 261 2.87 -2.16 -14.64
CA ARG A 261 1.92 -1.23 -15.28
C ARG A 261 1.40 -0.19 -14.30
N SER A 262 1.07 1.00 -14.79
CA SER A 262 0.46 2.08 -14.02
C SER A 262 -1.04 2.21 -14.29
N ALA A 263 -1.82 2.57 -13.26
CA ALA A 263 -3.26 2.80 -13.39
C ALA A 263 -3.57 4.23 -13.83
N THR A 264 -2.92 5.21 -13.21
CA THR A 264 -3.26 6.63 -13.31
C THR A 264 -2.06 7.51 -13.62
N GLY A 265 -2.33 8.77 -13.82
CA GLY A 265 -1.38 9.88 -13.84
C GLY A 265 -2.03 11.07 -13.14
N GLY A 266 -1.25 12.04 -12.74
CA GLY A 266 -1.70 13.22 -12.03
C GLY A 266 -0.61 13.75 -11.10
N THR A 267 -0.59 15.05 -10.90
CA THR A 267 0.43 15.69 -10.09
C THR A 267 -0.03 15.86 -8.65
N TYR A 268 0.93 15.99 -7.73
CA TYR A 268 0.58 16.27 -6.34
C TYR A 268 0.20 17.72 -6.08
N GLU A 269 0.56 18.68 -6.96
CA GLU A 269 0.34 20.11 -6.73
C GLU A 269 -1.13 20.45 -6.52
N ALA A 270 -2.02 19.90 -7.35
CA ALA A 270 -3.45 20.18 -7.28
C ALA A 270 -4.11 19.71 -5.98
N ILE A 271 -3.59 18.64 -5.37
CA ILE A 271 -4.17 17.98 -4.20
C ILE A 271 -3.33 18.14 -2.92
N ALA A 272 -2.15 18.79 -3.00
CA ALA A 272 -1.18 18.83 -1.91
C ALA A 272 -1.76 19.31 -0.58
N LYS A 273 -2.62 20.33 -0.59
CA LYS A 273 -3.24 20.80 0.63
C LYS A 273 -4.07 19.72 1.31
N LYS A 274 -5.01 19.11 0.59
CA LYS A 274 -5.90 18.06 1.13
C LYS A 274 -5.13 16.80 1.45
N PHE A 275 -4.36 16.30 0.50
CA PHE A 275 -3.65 15.04 0.64
C PHE A 275 -2.51 15.10 1.66
N LEU A 276 -1.62 16.09 1.54
CA LEU A 276 -0.42 16.16 2.40
C LEU A 276 -0.68 16.96 3.67
N ALA A 277 -1.34 18.14 3.58
CA ALA A 277 -1.45 19.04 4.72
C ALA A 277 -2.58 18.69 5.69
N ASP A 278 -3.72 18.20 5.22
CA ASP A 278 -4.91 18.00 6.04
C ASP A 278 -4.99 16.59 6.66
N GLN A 279 -4.17 15.63 6.20
CA GLN A 279 -4.08 14.30 6.79
C GLN A 279 -3.07 14.21 7.94
N ARG A 280 -3.32 13.29 8.88
CA ARG A 280 -2.61 13.16 10.15
C ARG A 280 -1.72 11.93 10.19
N TYR A 281 -0.77 11.87 9.25
CA TYR A 281 0.21 10.80 9.18
C TYR A 281 1.59 11.28 9.65
N ASP A 282 2.34 10.39 10.28
CA ASP A 282 3.71 10.67 10.74
C ASP A 282 4.70 10.62 9.57
N ARG A 283 4.40 9.83 8.52
CA ARG A 283 5.28 9.65 7.38
C ARG A 283 4.49 9.35 6.11
N PHE A 284 4.87 10.01 5.01
CA PHE A 284 4.37 9.77 3.66
C PHE A 284 5.42 9.10 2.79
N PHE A 285 5.06 8.02 2.09
CA PHE A 285 5.79 7.43 0.99
C PHE A 285 5.15 7.90 -0.32
N LEU A 286 5.87 8.65 -1.13
CA LEU A 286 5.33 9.35 -2.30
C LEU A 286 6.10 9.00 -3.57
N GLU A 287 5.38 8.68 -4.66
CA GLU A 287 5.95 8.34 -5.95
C GLU A 287 6.43 9.59 -6.70
N TRP A 288 7.72 9.62 -7.08
CA TRP A 288 8.36 10.60 -7.95
C TRP A 288 9.45 9.97 -8.84
N ASP A 289 9.24 8.72 -9.28
CA ASP A 289 10.19 8.01 -10.14
C ASP A 289 10.20 8.51 -11.59
N ASP A 290 9.14 9.22 -12.01
CA ASP A 290 9.03 9.84 -13.33
C ASP A 290 8.26 11.18 -13.31
N ASP A 291 8.12 11.81 -14.48
CA ASP A 291 7.54 13.15 -14.64
C ASP A 291 6.01 13.21 -14.37
N ARG A 292 5.32 12.07 -14.23
CA ARG A 292 3.87 12.03 -13.94
C ARG A 292 3.51 12.63 -12.58
N ALA A 293 4.45 12.60 -11.65
CA ALA A 293 4.24 13.11 -10.29
C ALA A 293 4.26 14.64 -10.20
N GLY A 294 4.70 15.34 -11.24
CA GLY A 294 4.84 16.79 -11.24
C GLY A 294 6.03 17.28 -10.44
N ASP A 295 6.01 18.56 -10.10
CA ASP A 295 7.09 19.23 -9.39
C ASP A 295 7.09 18.93 -7.88
N LEU A 296 8.26 19.09 -7.26
CA LEU A 296 8.42 18.93 -5.81
C LEU A 296 7.80 20.07 -4.99
N VAL A 297 7.27 21.10 -5.63
CA VAL A 297 6.58 22.22 -4.96
C VAL A 297 5.43 21.74 -4.07
N ALA A 298 4.82 20.61 -4.37
CA ALA A 298 3.80 19.97 -3.53
C ALA A 298 4.29 19.73 -2.08
N LEU A 299 5.59 19.50 -1.88
CA LEU A 299 6.21 19.30 -0.56
C LEU A 299 6.13 20.56 0.35
N GLU A 300 5.93 21.74 -0.22
CA GLU A 300 5.71 22.97 0.59
C GLU A 300 4.53 22.82 1.56
N ALA A 301 3.55 21.96 1.23
CA ALA A 301 2.43 21.63 2.11
C ALA A 301 2.86 20.95 3.44
N LEU A 302 4.04 20.36 3.48
CA LEU A 302 4.62 19.68 4.65
C LEU A 302 5.78 20.45 5.31
N LYS A 303 6.16 21.60 4.77
CA LYS A 303 7.33 22.37 5.20
C LYS A 303 7.35 22.66 6.70
N ASP A 304 6.24 23.15 7.24
CA ASP A 304 6.09 23.60 8.63
C ASP A 304 5.51 22.51 9.55
N LYS A 305 5.50 21.24 9.11
CA LYS A 305 5.03 20.09 9.88
C LYS A 305 6.22 19.23 10.35
N ASP A 306 5.99 18.38 11.34
CA ASP A 306 6.98 17.39 11.79
C ASP A 306 6.94 16.09 10.97
N THR A 307 6.04 16.00 10.00
CA THR A 307 5.82 14.82 9.16
C THR A 307 7.06 14.48 8.33
N GLU A 308 7.42 13.21 8.29
CA GLU A 308 8.52 12.68 7.50
C GLU A 308 8.07 12.34 6.08
N VAL A 309 8.99 12.44 5.12
CA VAL A 309 8.74 12.16 3.69
C VAL A 309 9.75 11.16 3.17
N VAL A 310 9.25 10.08 2.59
CA VAL A 310 10.03 9.10 1.85
C VAL A 310 9.85 9.37 0.36
N MET A 311 10.93 9.81 -0.28
CA MET A 311 10.95 10.12 -1.69
C MET A 311 11.06 8.84 -2.51
N GLY A 312 9.99 8.44 -3.17
CA GLY A 312 9.93 7.28 -4.07
C GLY A 312 10.53 7.62 -5.43
N LEU A 313 11.83 7.83 -5.47
CA LEU A 313 12.57 8.27 -6.67
C LEU A 313 13.08 7.13 -7.53
N LEU A 314 13.13 5.92 -6.99
CA LEU A 314 13.65 4.74 -7.67
C LEU A 314 12.49 3.92 -8.23
N SER A 315 12.67 3.35 -9.42
CA SER A 315 11.62 2.54 -10.04
C SER A 315 11.71 1.08 -9.60
N SER A 316 10.59 0.51 -9.14
CA SER A 316 10.43 -0.94 -8.95
C SER A 316 9.88 -1.65 -10.18
N LYS A 317 9.61 -0.91 -11.28
CA LYS A 317 8.92 -1.42 -12.48
C LYS A 317 9.86 -1.92 -13.56
N THR A 318 11.11 -1.48 -13.54
CA THR A 318 12.11 -1.76 -14.59
C THR A 318 13.24 -2.64 -14.10
N THR A 319 13.86 -3.39 -15.00
CA THR A 319 15.02 -4.26 -14.70
C THR A 319 16.31 -3.49 -14.49
N ASP A 320 16.44 -2.32 -15.14
CA ASP A 320 17.64 -1.50 -15.09
C ASP A 320 17.76 -0.74 -13.77
N LEU A 321 18.99 -0.47 -13.35
CA LEU A 321 19.26 0.43 -12.25
C LEU A 321 18.85 1.87 -12.61
N ASP A 322 18.49 2.64 -11.61
CA ASP A 322 18.05 4.02 -11.81
C ASP A 322 19.23 4.97 -12.04
N ASP A 323 18.96 6.09 -12.71
CA ASP A 323 19.93 7.16 -12.93
C ASP A 323 20.22 7.87 -11.59
N GLU A 324 21.42 7.61 -11.05
CA GLU A 324 21.85 8.18 -9.77
C GLU A 324 21.93 9.72 -9.79
N GLU A 325 22.36 10.33 -10.92
CA GLU A 325 22.46 11.79 -11.01
C GLU A 325 21.10 12.45 -10.91
N ARG A 326 20.07 11.86 -11.55
CA ARG A 326 18.67 12.27 -11.42
C ARG A 326 18.19 12.17 -9.99
N VAL A 327 18.45 11.04 -9.31
CA VAL A 327 18.01 10.80 -7.93
C VAL A 327 18.67 11.80 -6.98
N TYR A 328 19.99 12.04 -7.09
CA TYR A 328 20.71 13.03 -6.27
C TYR A 328 20.15 14.43 -6.47
N LYS A 329 19.91 14.84 -7.73
CA LYS A 329 19.34 16.15 -8.05
C LYS A 329 17.98 16.35 -7.38
N LEU A 330 17.08 15.38 -7.46
CA LEU A 330 15.75 15.47 -6.85
C LEU A 330 15.83 15.46 -5.32
N LEU A 331 16.73 14.70 -4.71
CA LEU A 331 16.98 14.75 -3.25
C LEU A 331 17.51 16.12 -2.80
N GLU A 332 18.43 16.71 -3.57
CA GLU A 332 18.91 18.07 -3.30
C GLU A 332 17.81 19.12 -3.40
N GLU A 333 16.93 19.01 -4.41
CA GLU A 333 15.80 19.90 -4.56
C GLU A 333 14.79 19.73 -3.40
N ALA A 334 14.45 18.49 -3.04
CA ALA A 334 13.58 18.18 -1.91
C ALA A 334 14.14 18.70 -0.59
N SER A 335 15.46 18.62 -0.39
CA SER A 335 16.14 19.07 0.84
C SER A 335 16.11 20.60 1.05
N LYS A 336 15.79 21.38 0.02
CA LYS A 336 15.56 22.83 0.12
C LYS A 336 14.19 23.14 0.71
N ILE A 337 13.25 22.20 0.65
CA ILE A 337 11.87 22.35 1.13
C ILE A 337 11.70 21.65 2.47
N ILE A 338 12.13 20.39 2.54
CA ILE A 338 12.01 19.52 3.73
C ILE A 338 13.43 19.27 4.29
N PRO A 339 13.70 19.53 5.59
CA PRO A 339 14.99 19.22 6.19
C PRO A 339 15.43 17.77 5.99
N LYS A 340 16.73 17.53 5.75
CA LYS A 340 17.30 16.17 5.52
C LYS A 340 16.94 15.16 6.62
N GLU A 341 16.78 15.62 7.85
CA GLU A 341 16.39 14.78 8.99
C GLU A 341 15.04 14.12 8.79
N ARG A 342 14.12 14.79 8.10
CA ARG A 342 12.76 14.31 7.77
C ARG A 342 12.64 13.66 6.40
N LEU A 343 13.71 13.66 5.59
CA LEU A 343 13.74 13.02 4.27
C LEU A 343 14.30 11.60 4.35
N PHE A 344 13.73 10.73 3.52
CA PHE A 344 14.14 9.36 3.29
C PHE A 344 14.05 9.05 1.79
N LEU A 345 14.59 7.92 1.36
CA LEU A 345 14.56 7.42 -0.02
C LEU A 345 13.88 6.05 -0.07
N SER A 346 13.12 5.80 -1.13
CA SER A 346 12.56 4.48 -1.47
C SER A 346 12.40 4.30 -2.98
N HIS A 347 11.94 3.11 -3.37
CA HIS A 347 11.29 2.92 -4.65
C HIS A 347 9.90 3.56 -4.62
N GLN A 348 9.34 3.86 -5.80
CA GLN A 348 8.03 4.50 -5.93
C GLN A 348 6.89 3.64 -5.37
N CYS A 349 7.06 2.31 -5.38
CA CYS A 349 6.13 1.32 -4.84
C CYS A 349 6.90 0.08 -4.36
N GLY A 350 6.19 -0.94 -3.87
CA GLY A 350 6.76 -2.27 -3.69
C GLY A 350 7.08 -2.96 -5.03
N PHE A 351 7.70 -4.13 -4.97
CA PHE A 351 8.07 -4.91 -6.17
C PHE A 351 6.98 -5.87 -6.64
N ALA A 352 5.94 -6.06 -5.85
CA ALA A 352 4.89 -7.03 -6.15
C ALA A 352 3.56 -6.67 -5.48
N SER A 353 2.86 -5.70 -6.03
CA SER A 353 1.52 -5.28 -5.56
C SER A 353 0.43 -6.33 -5.80
N CYS A 354 0.69 -7.29 -6.68
CA CYS A 354 -0.06 -8.53 -6.85
C CYS A 354 0.90 -9.72 -6.77
N ASP A 355 0.37 -10.92 -6.66
CA ASP A 355 1.15 -12.13 -6.49
C ASP A 355 2.04 -12.48 -7.69
N SER A 356 1.67 -12.07 -8.92
CA SER A 356 2.53 -12.19 -10.10
C SER A 356 3.81 -11.36 -10.01
N GLY A 357 3.74 -10.22 -9.30
CA GLY A 357 4.87 -9.30 -9.15
C GLY A 357 5.20 -8.49 -10.40
N ASN A 358 6.14 -7.58 -10.27
CA ASN A 358 6.65 -6.79 -11.39
C ASN A 358 7.54 -7.63 -12.31
N GLU A 359 7.74 -7.14 -13.55
CA GLU A 359 8.47 -7.83 -14.62
C GLU A 359 9.99 -7.77 -14.43
N LEU A 360 10.48 -8.24 -13.29
CA LEU A 360 11.90 -8.36 -12.97
C LEU A 360 12.16 -9.61 -12.08
N ALA A 361 13.42 -10.03 -12.01
CA ALA A 361 13.81 -11.17 -11.21
C ALA A 361 14.24 -10.77 -9.80
N ILE A 362 14.15 -11.70 -8.84
CA ILE A 362 14.55 -11.49 -7.44
C ILE A 362 15.98 -10.91 -7.30
N PRO A 363 17.01 -11.38 -8.04
CA PRO A 363 18.32 -10.76 -7.98
C PRO A 363 18.34 -9.28 -8.40
N GLN A 364 17.50 -8.89 -9.37
CA GLN A 364 17.37 -7.49 -9.80
C GLN A 364 16.70 -6.64 -8.72
N GLN A 365 15.67 -7.16 -8.04
CA GLN A 365 15.08 -6.52 -6.87
C GLN A 365 16.13 -6.17 -5.83
N TRP A 366 16.97 -7.14 -5.43
CA TRP A 366 18.01 -6.89 -4.43
C TRP A 366 19.11 -5.95 -4.92
N ALA A 367 19.46 -5.98 -6.21
CA ALA A 367 20.39 -5.01 -6.80
C ALA A 367 19.85 -3.57 -6.74
N LYS A 368 18.56 -3.38 -7.03
CA LYS A 368 17.89 -2.07 -6.95
C LYS A 368 17.79 -1.57 -5.50
N ILE A 369 17.45 -2.44 -4.55
CA ILE A 369 17.43 -2.13 -3.13
C ILE A 369 18.82 -1.66 -2.66
N LYS A 370 19.86 -2.39 -3.06
CA LYS A 370 21.24 -2.04 -2.72
C LYS A 370 21.64 -0.69 -3.31
N GLN A 371 21.30 -0.40 -4.57
CA GLN A 371 21.52 0.92 -5.17
C GLN A 371 20.86 2.02 -4.34
N GLY A 372 19.60 1.85 -3.94
CA GLY A 372 18.89 2.82 -3.11
C GLY A 372 19.55 3.06 -1.76
N GLN A 373 20.04 1.99 -1.12
CA GLN A 373 20.80 2.10 0.13
C GLN A 373 22.11 2.87 -0.06
N GLU A 374 22.88 2.59 -1.11
CA GLU A 374 24.14 3.27 -1.41
C GLU A 374 23.94 4.76 -1.71
N ILE A 375 22.88 5.11 -2.46
CA ILE A 375 22.50 6.51 -2.71
C ILE A 375 22.11 7.21 -1.41
N ALA A 376 21.25 6.59 -0.61
CA ALA A 376 20.81 7.17 0.66
C ALA A 376 21.97 7.35 1.62
N GLU A 377 22.84 6.36 1.76
CA GLU A 377 24.04 6.45 2.63
C GLU A 377 24.93 7.61 2.23
N LYS A 378 25.21 7.79 0.95
CA LYS A 378 26.05 8.90 0.46
C LYS A 378 25.39 10.26 0.67
N PHE A 379 24.10 10.42 0.28
CA PHE A 379 23.41 11.70 0.34
C PHE A 379 23.16 12.20 1.76
N PHE A 380 22.78 11.31 2.67
CA PHE A 380 22.41 11.67 4.04
C PHE A 380 23.61 11.63 5.02
N ALA A 381 24.79 11.16 4.60
CA ALA A 381 26.01 11.25 5.40
C ALA A 381 26.67 12.64 5.38
N GLU A 382 26.33 13.46 4.37
CA GLU A 382 26.77 14.85 4.22
C GLU A 382 25.85 15.82 4.98
#